data_061cd7ad75ed8987aadf4a46d15621ac
#
_entry.id   061cd7ad75ed8987aadf4a46d15621ac
#
_cell.length_a   1.000
_cell.length_b   1.000
_cell.length_c   1.000
_cell.angle_alpha   90.00
_cell.angle_beta   90.00
_cell.angle_gamma   90.00
#
_symmetry.space_group_name_H-M   'P 1'
#
loop_
_entity.id
_entity.type
_entity.pdbx_description
1 polymer ?
#
loop_
_entity_poly.entity_id
_entity_poly.type
_entity_poly.pdbx_seq_one_letter_code
_entity_poly.pdbx_strand_id
1 'polypeptide(L)'
;MKLKTHILLSITILLMSISLSACNSKQEEINTSVISEQTTLSLQQTEIETESDSFLVADEPEIITADYTEMFQSINGCTVIYDTLENKYIYFNEDDCKTRVSPNSTFKIVSTLVGLHNQVITSEESKMGYDGTQYPNETWNADLGLKEAFQYSCVWYYKKLVESTGQDVFQKEVSELNYGNCDISNWLGNGTDTRAFWLDSSLKISPVEQIEIMRSIFEGNTIYSKAEVGILKNIMLTETDGPEKVYGKTGTGTIGNAWYVGFVENEDNTIYFAIHLNDNESKQVNGAKAKEIALNIIYDYIEK
;
A
#
# COMPACT_ATOMS: atom_id res chain seq x y z
N MET A 1 18.07 65.79 -8.34
CA MET A 1 19.35 65.90 -7.66
C MET A 1 19.66 64.55 -7.06
N LYS A 2 20.41 63.73 -7.78
CA LYS A 2 21.67 63.03 -7.44
C LYS A 2 21.69 62.41 -6.02
N LEU A 3 21.75 61.03 -5.90
CA LEU A 3 23.06 60.38 -5.79
C LEU A 3 22.89 58.86 -6.03
N LYS A 4 23.69 58.33 -6.95
CA LYS A 4 23.95 56.88 -7.18
C LYS A 4 25.08 56.47 -6.21
N THR A 5 24.93 55.31 -5.58
CA THR A 5 26.10 54.67 -4.95
C THR A 5 26.17 53.23 -5.44
N HIS A 6 27.21 52.93 -6.22
CA HIS A 6 27.64 51.59 -6.65
C HIS A 6 28.41 50.94 -5.51
N ILE A 7 28.14 49.70 -5.18
CA ILE A 7 29.04 48.87 -4.39
C ILE A 7 29.47 47.68 -5.25
N LEU A 8 30.78 47.58 -5.43
CA LEU A 8 31.52 46.58 -6.18
C LEU A 8 31.48 45.22 -5.46
N LEU A 9 31.22 44.18 -6.24
CA LEU A 9 31.28 42.78 -5.82
C LEU A 9 32.69 42.26 -6.06
N SER A 10 33.39 41.83 -4.99
CA SER A 10 34.68 41.14 -5.09
C SER A 10 34.46 39.64 -5.10
N ILE A 11 34.82 39.02 -6.21
CA ILE A 11 34.85 37.58 -6.39
C ILE A 11 36.21 37.07 -5.98
N THR A 12 36.25 36.21 -4.95
CA THR A 12 37.48 35.49 -4.58
C THR A 12 37.34 34.05 -5.05
N ILE A 13 38.12 33.70 -6.09
CA ILE A 13 38.24 32.33 -6.60
C ILE A 13 39.34 31.64 -5.79
N LEU A 14 38.99 30.57 -5.09
CA LEU A 14 39.94 29.67 -4.43
C LEU A 14 40.11 28.40 -5.30
N LEU A 15 41.25 28.35 -5.98
CA LEU A 15 41.75 27.18 -6.69
C LEU A 15 42.37 26.21 -5.68
N MET A 16 41.82 25.02 -5.54
CA MET A 16 42.44 23.93 -4.80
C MET A 16 42.92 22.86 -5.79
N SER A 17 44.25 22.72 -5.84
CA SER A 17 45.03 21.83 -6.67
C SER A 17 44.89 20.36 -6.23
N ILE A 18 44.59 19.49 -7.19
CA ILE A 18 44.57 18.05 -7.04
C ILE A 18 45.98 17.50 -7.23
N SER A 19 46.54 16.86 -6.20
CA SER A 19 47.78 16.08 -6.31
C SER A 19 47.42 14.60 -6.57
N LEU A 20 47.74 14.11 -7.75
CA LEU A 20 47.79 12.68 -8.06
C LEU A 20 49.01 12.05 -7.39
N SER A 21 48.83 11.01 -6.61
CA SER A 21 49.88 10.10 -6.18
C SER A 21 49.67 8.74 -6.83
N ALA A 22 50.51 8.43 -7.76
CA ALA A 22 50.61 7.10 -8.38
C ALA A 22 51.45 6.20 -7.45
N CYS A 23 50.96 5.03 -7.10
CA CYS A 23 51.77 3.96 -6.52
C CYS A 23 51.69 2.70 -7.37
N ASN A 24 52.89 2.27 -7.71
CA ASN A 24 53.39 1.30 -8.62
C ASN A 24 53.05 -0.15 -8.20
N SER A 25 52.67 -0.98 -9.17
CA SER A 25 52.51 -2.44 -9.07
C SER A 25 53.86 -3.14 -8.94
N LYS A 26 54.03 -4.07 -8.03
CA LYS A 26 55.04 -5.14 -8.10
C LYS A 26 54.34 -6.48 -8.25
N GLN A 27 54.58 -7.10 -9.38
CA GLN A 27 54.34 -8.51 -9.71
C GLN A 27 55.47 -9.31 -9.07
N GLU A 28 55.16 -10.33 -8.26
CA GLU A 28 56.08 -11.40 -7.87
C GLU A 28 55.60 -12.70 -8.51
N GLU A 29 56.40 -13.16 -9.44
CA GLU A 29 56.36 -14.54 -9.96
C GLU A 29 56.85 -15.49 -8.89
N ILE A 30 56.06 -16.56 -8.63
CA ILE A 30 56.58 -17.73 -7.85
C ILE A 30 56.60 -18.94 -8.74
N ASN A 31 57.81 -19.47 -8.82
CA ASN A 31 58.32 -20.57 -9.61
C ASN A 31 57.71 -21.92 -9.25
N THR A 32 57.45 -22.72 -10.24
CA THR A 32 57.09 -24.11 -10.21
C THR A 32 58.30 -24.98 -9.83
N SER A 33 58.23 -25.84 -8.83
CA SER A 33 59.07 -27.05 -8.77
C SER A 33 58.28 -28.25 -8.27
N VAL A 34 58.31 -29.26 -9.09
CA VAL A 34 57.76 -30.60 -8.95
C VAL A 34 58.52 -31.39 -7.89
N ILE A 35 57.83 -32.04 -6.98
CA ILE A 35 58.31 -33.30 -6.36
C ILE A 35 57.09 -34.22 -6.20
N SER A 36 57.21 -35.40 -6.83
CA SER A 36 56.34 -36.55 -6.70
C SER A 36 56.68 -37.34 -5.45
N GLU A 37 55.71 -37.67 -4.59
CA GLU A 37 55.76 -38.86 -3.75
C GLU A 37 54.35 -39.48 -3.67
N GLN A 38 54.29 -40.72 -4.13
CA GLN A 38 53.19 -41.65 -3.98
C GLN A 38 53.11 -42.11 -2.50
N THR A 39 51.97 -41.90 -1.89
CA THR A 39 51.62 -42.72 -0.71
C THR A 39 50.16 -43.14 -0.87
N THR A 40 50.00 -44.45 -1.08
CA THR A 40 48.75 -45.18 -1.10
C THR A 40 48.15 -45.20 0.29
N LEU A 41 46.98 -44.62 0.51
CA LEU A 41 46.18 -44.83 1.71
C LEU A 41 44.72 -45.08 1.34
N SER A 42 44.24 -46.17 1.90
CA SER A 42 42.95 -46.83 1.72
C SER A 42 41.73 -45.86 1.78
N LEU A 43 40.84 -46.04 0.81
CA LEU A 43 39.48 -45.49 0.78
C LEU A 43 38.65 -46.11 1.92
N GLN A 44 38.35 -45.36 2.95
CA GLN A 44 37.14 -45.56 3.73
C GLN A 44 36.09 -44.61 3.17
N GLN A 45 35.10 -45.18 2.49
CA GLN A 45 33.88 -44.52 2.12
C GLN A 45 33.11 -44.17 3.41
N THR A 46 33.13 -42.91 3.81
CA THR A 46 32.13 -42.35 4.72
C THR A 46 31.03 -41.89 3.83
N GLU A 47 29.90 -42.58 3.85
CA GLU A 47 28.63 -42.08 3.31
C GLU A 47 28.30 -40.78 4.03
N ILE A 48 28.43 -39.65 3.36
CA ILE A 48 27.84 -38.40 3.78
C ILE A 48 26.36 -38.49 3.34
N GLU A 49 25.50 -38.81 4.32
CA GLU A 49 24.07 -38.54 4.15
C GLU A 49 23.92 -37.04 3.89
N THR A 50 23.67 -36.67 2.64
CA THR A 50 23.15 -35.37 2.29
C THR A 50 21.74 -35.33 2.84
N GLU A 51 21.56 -34.72 4.01
CA GLU A 51 20.27 -34.17 4.39
C GLU A 51 19.87 -33.22 3.26
N SER A 52 18.93 -33.62 2.44
CA SER A 52 18.23 -32.76 1.54
C SER A 52 17.44 -31.80 2.41
N ASP A 53 17.96 -30.59 2.63
CA ASP A 53 17.16 -29.45 3.04
C ASP A 53 15.99 -29.40 2.05
N SER A 54 14.85 -29.94 2.44
CA SER A 54 13.61 -29.71 1.74
C SER A 54 13.28 -28.24 1.96
N PHE A 55 13.70 -27.39 1.02
CA PHE A 55 13.07 -26.09 0.85
C PHE A 55 11.57 -26.36 0.77
N LEU A 56 10.86 -25.97 1.81
CA LEU A 56 9.40 -25.89 1.78
C LEU A 56 9.08 -24.86 0.69
N VAL A 57 8.82 -25.35 -0.50
CA VAL A 57 8.17 -24.55 -1.55
C VAL A 57 6.82 -24.21 -0.94
N ALA A 58 6.59 -22.93 -0.65
CA ALA A 58 5.28 -22.50 -0.23
C ALA A 58 4.30 -22.95 -1.33
N ASP A 59 3.24 -23.67 -0.95
CA ASP A 59 2.24 -24.11 -1.90
C ASP A 59 1.62 -22.90 -2.57
N GLU A 60 1.59 -22.92 -3.91
CA GLU A 60 0.88 -21.89 -4.70
C GLU A 60 -0.58 -21.85 -4.26
N PRO A 61 -1.18 -20.65 -4.08
CA PRO A 61 -2.56 -20.53 -3.65
C PRO A 61 -3.52 -21.17 -4.66
N GLU A 62 -4.53 -21.86 -4.16
CA GLU A 62 -5.63 -22.36 -4.98
C GLU A 62 -6.44 -21.18 -5.55
N ILE A 63 -6.88 -21.29 -6.81
CA ILE A 63 -7.70 -20.26 -7.47
C ILE A 63 -9.08 -20.84 -7.75
N ILE A 64 -10.12 -20.20 -7.22
CA ILE A 64 -11.51 -20.59 -7.38
C ILE A 64 -12.30 -19.45 -8.01
N THR A 65 -13.18 -19.78 -8.95
CA THR A 65 -14.21 -18.86 -9.47
C THR A 65 -15.52 -19.12 -8.76
N ALA A 66 -16.13 -18.07 -8.20
CA ALA A 66 -17.45 -18.14 -7.58
C ALA A 66 -18.47 -17.32 -8.38
N ASP A 67 -19.75 -17.66 -8.24
CA ASP A 67 -20.86 -16.88 -8.82
C ASP A 67 -21.56 -16.09 -7.70
N TYR A 68 -21.38 -14.77 -7.68
CA TYR A 68 -22.04 -13.85 -6.77
C TYR A 68 -23.02 -12.91 -7.48
N THR A 69 -23.46 -13.25 -8.69
CA THR A 69 -24.36 -12.42 -9.52
C THR A 69 -25.58 -11.91 -8.76
N GLU A 70 -26.22 -12.77 -7.97
CA GLU A 70 -27.40 -12.39 -7.17
C GLU A 70 -27.07 -11.36 -6.09
N MET A 71 -25.87 -11.45 -5.46
CA MET A 71 -25.44 -10.53 -4.41
C MET A 71 -25.11 -9.13 -4.95
N PHE A 72 -24.66 -9.04 -6.20
CA PHE A 72 -24.42 -7.77 -6.89
C PHE A 72 -25.70 -7.06 -7.36
N GLN A 73 -26.87 -7.72 -7.31
CA GLN A 73 -28.18 -7.09 -7.58
C GLN A 73 -28.22 -6.33 -8.91
N SER A 74 -27.64 -6.88 -9.97
CA SER A 74 -27.52 -6.29 -11.31
C SER A 74 -26.59 -5.06 -11.39
N ILE A 75 -25.84 -4.75 -10.35
CA ILE A 75 -24.78 -3.73 -10.42
C ILE A 75 -23.52 -4.39 -10.98
N ASN A 76 -22.89 -3.76 -11.97
CA ASN A 76 -21.61 -4.24 -12.50
C ASN A 76 -20.50 -4.07 -11.46
N GLY A 77 -19.68 -5.10 -11.34
CA GLY A 77 -18.56 -5.09 -10.40
C GLY A 77 -17.87 -6.45 -10.27
N CYS A 78 -16.92 -6.51 -9.39
CA CYS A 78 -16.15 -7.71 -9.11
C CYS A 78 -15.79 -7.82 -7.63
N THR A 79 -15.42 -9.01 -7.20
CA THR A 79 -14.82 -9.26 -5.89
C THR A 79 -13.72 -10.29 -5.97
N VAL A 80 -12.72 -10.10 -5.15
CA VAL A 80 -11.70 -11.11 -4.84
C VAL A 80 -11.59 -11.25 -3.33
N ILE A 81 -11.47 -12.50 -2.89
CA ILE A 81 -11.28 -12.89 -1.49
C ILE A 81 -10.00 -13.72 -1.43
N TYR A 82 -9.21 -13.53 -0.38
CA TYR A 82 -8.08 -14.40 -0.04
C TYR A 82 -8.25 -14.94 1.37
N ASP A 83 -8.34 -16.25 1.47
CA ASP A 83 -8.42 -16.99 2.73
C ASP A 83 -7.02 -17.47 3.14
N THR A 84 -6.52 -16.96 4.28
CA THR A 84 -5.16 -17.29 4.72
C THR A 84 -5.02 -18.73 5.22
N LEU A 85 -6.07 -19.28 5.85
CA LEU A 85 -6.06 -20.64 6.38
C LEU A 85 -6.06 -21.68 5.26
N GLU A 86 -6.89 -21.46 4.25
CA GLU A 86 -7.06 -22.37 3.11
C GLU A 86 -6.04 -22.09 2.00
N ASN A 87 -5.25 -21.01 2.10
CA ASN A 87 -4.33 -20.52 1.07
C ASN A 87 -4.98 -20.48 -0.31
N LYS A 88 -6.12 -19.80 -0.44
CA LYS A 88 -6.88 -19.75 -1.70
C LYS A 88 -7.43 -18.37 -2.03
N TYR A 89 -7.49 -18.08 -3.35
CA TYR A 89 -8.19 -16.94 -3.91
C TYR A 89 -9.54 -17.35 -4.48
N ILE A 90 -10.57 -16.58 -4.18
CA ILE A 90 -11.91 -16.73 -4.75
C ILE A 90 -12.23 -15.49 -5.56
N TYR A 91 -12.51 -15.65 -6.85
CA TYR A 91 -12.80 -14.56 -7.77
C TYR A 91 -14.24 -14.60 -8.26
N PHE A 92 -14.86 -13.43 -8.33
CA PHE A 92 -16.04 -13.15 -9.15
C PHE A 92 -15.67 -12.04 -10.14
N ASN A 93 -15.89 -12.25 -11.44
CA ASN A 93 -15.44 -11.37 -12.53
C ASN A 93 -13.91 -11.11 -12.46
N GLU A 94 -13.13 -12.17 -12.64
CA GLU A 94 -11.69 -12.20 -12.43
C GLU A 94 -10.93 -11.13 -13.25
N ASP A 95 -11.33 -10.89 -14.51
CA ASP A 95 -10.68 -9.89 -15.38
C ASP A 95 -10.83 -8.48 -14.79
N ASP A 96 -12.00 -8.16 -14.24
CA ASP A 96 -12.23 -6.88 -13.55
C ASP A 96 -11.42 -6.80 -12.24
N CYS A 97 -11.23 -7.93 -11.55
CA CYS A 97 -10.38 -7.99 -10.35
C CYS A 97 -8.90 -7.71 -10.63
N LYS A 98 -8.45 -7.86 -11.88
CA LYS A 98 -7.08 -7.57 -12.34
C LYS A 98 -6.97 -6.19 -13.01
N THR A 99 -8.09 -5.51 -13.24
CA THR A 99 -8.10 -4.19 -13.89
C THR A 99 -7.82 -3.08 -12.88
N ARG A 100 -6.83 -2.24 -13.18
CA ARG A 100 -6.43 -1.11 -12.32
C ARG A 100 -7.34 0.10 -12.53
N VAL A 101 -7.91 0.62 -11.45
CA VAL A 101 -8.73 1.84 -11.40
C VAL A 101 -8.32 2.71 -10.21
N SER A 102 -8.84 3.95 -10.13
CA SER A 102 -8.49 4.85 -9.01
C SER A 102 -8.94 4.28 -7.67
N PRO A 103 -8.07 4.26 -6.66
CA PRO A 103 -8.39 3.73 -5.33
C PRO A 103 -9.37 4.61 -4.56
N ASN A 104 -9.45 5.89 -4.89
CA ASN A 104 -10.22 6.86 -4.14
C ASN A 104 -9.90 6.81 -2.63
N SER A 105 -10.90 6.80 -1.77
CA SER A 105 -10.67 6.82 -0.31
C SER A 105 -10.08 5.54 0.28
N THR A 106 -9.91 4.44 -0.48
CA THR A 106 -9.19 3.27 0.03
C THR A 106 -7.69 3.55 0.19
N PHE A 107 -7.14 4.49 -0.59
CA PHE A 107 -5.75 4.96 -0.44
C PHE A 107 -5.46 5.57 0.95
N LYS A 108 -6.48 5.93 1.72
CA LYS A 108 -6.32 6.42 3.11
C LYS A 108 -5.65 5.39 4.03
N ILE A 109 -5.74 4.10 3.72
CA ILE A 109 -5.02 3.02 4.42
C ILE A 109 -3.51 3.29 4.34
N VAL A 110 -2.99 3.43 3.13
CA VAL A 110 -1.56 3.70 2.90
C VAL A 110 -1.17 5.10 3.36
N SER A 111 -1.98 6.14 3.05
CA SER A 111 -1.68 7.51 3.48
C SER A 111 -1.55 7.64 5.00
N THR A 112 -2.34 6.88 5.77
CA THR A 112 -2.25 6.85 7.23
C THR A 112 -0.91 6.29 7.68
N LEU A 113 -0.48 5.16 7.12
CA LEU A 113 0.81 4.55 7.48
C LEU A 113 1.99 5.44 7.10
N VAL A 114 1.98 6.02 5.90
CA VAL A 114 3.00 6.98 5.46
C VAL A 114 3.08 8.17 6.43
N GLY A 115 1.93 8.72 6.83
CA GLY A 115 1.88 9.82 7.77
C GLY A 115 2.37 9.47 9.18
N LEU A 116 2.04 8.28 9.68
CA LEU A 116 2.52 7.77 10.98
C LEU A 116 4.03 7.50 10.94
N HIS A 117 4.52 6.82 9.92
CA HIS A 117 5.92 6.46 9.76
C HIS A 117 6.83 7.70 9.71
N ASN A 118 6.39 8.75 9.04
CA ASN A 118 7.09 10.02 8.93
C ASN A 118 6.74 11.03 10.04
N GLN A 119 6.03 10.60 11.09
CA GLN A 119 5.70 11.38 12.28
C GLN A 119 4.92 12.68 12.01
N VAL A 120 4.24 12.79 10.87
CA VAL A 120 3.31 13.89 10.58
C VAL A 120 2.05 13.77 11.42
N ILE A 121 1.62 12.55 11.68
CA ILE A 121 0.62 12.16 12.66
C ILE A 121 1.21 11.09 13.57
N THR A 122 0.75 10.99 14.84
CA THR A 122 1.36 10.10 15.85
C THR A 122 0.35 9.27 16.63
N SER A 123 -0.94 9.56 16.51
CA SER A 123 -2.02 8.86 17.23
C SER A 123 -3.36 8.98 16.50
N GLU A 124 -4.36 8.26 17.00
CA GLU A 124 -5.75 8.31 16.50
C GLU A 124 -6.39 9.71 16.65
N GLU A 125 -5.91 10.53 17.57
CA GLU A 125 -6.40 11.89 17.86
C GLU A 125 -5.63 12.98 17.11
N SER A 126 -4.59 12.62 16.33
CA SER A 126 -3.77 13.60 15.59
C SER A 126 -4.62 14.44 14.66
N LYS A 127 -4.47 15.77 14.74
CA LYS A 127 -5.23 16.75 13.97
C LYS A 127 -4.37 17.44 12.94
N MET A 128 -5.00 17.83 11.80
CA MET A 128 -4.31 18.53 10.71
C MET A 128 -4.65 20.02 10.65
N GLY A 129 -5.43 20.54 11.61
CA GLY A 129 -5.80 21.96 11.69
C GLY A 129 -6.88 22.34 10.66
N TYR A 130 -8.14 22.31 11.06
CA TYR A 130 -9.25 22.76 10.24
C TYR A 130 -9.21 24.27 10.01
N ASP A 131 -9.40 24.71 8.75
CA ASP A 131 -9.28 26.12 8.35
C ASP A 131 -10.62 26.88 8.33
N GLY A 132 -11.73 26.24 8.72
CA GLY A 132 -13.07 26.83 8.72
C GLY A 132 -13.81 26.74 7.39
N THR A 133 -13.22 26.14 6.34
CA THR A 133 -13.89 25.92 5.06
C THR A 133 -15.16 25.08 5.24
N GLN A 134 -16.28 25.56 4.70
CA GLN A 134 -17.55 24.82 4.77
C GLN A 134 -17.66 23.83 3.61
N TYR A 135 -17.77 22.56 3.97
CA TYR A 135 -17.95 21.44 3.04
C TYR A 135 -19.41 20.98 3.01
N PRO A 136 -19.92 20.50 1.86
CA PRO A 136 -21.29 19.93 1.77
C PRO A 136 -21.48 18.72 2.71
N ASN A 137 -20.42 17.98 2.99
CA ASN A 137 -20.44 16.93 4.02
C ASN A 137 -20.21 17.57 5.39
N GLU A 138 -21.27 17.70 6.18
CA GLU A 138 -21.25 18.38 7.48
C GLU A 138 -20.26 17.74 8.48
N THR A 139 -20.01 16.42 8.37
CA THR A 139 -19.05 15.73 9.25
C THR A 139 -17.60 16.19 9.04
N TRP A 140 -17.32 16.90 7.92
CA TRP A 140 -16.00 17.43 7.63
C TRP A 140 -15.76 18.83 8.20
N ASN A 141 -16.81 19.49 8.73
CA ASN A 141 -16.76 20.87 9.18
C ASN A 141 -16.33 21.00 10.66
N ALA A 142 -15.29 20.25 11.00
CA ALA A 142 -14.69 20.23 12.34
C ALA A 142 -13.19 19.93 12.26
N ASP A 143 -12.44 20.26 13.31
CA ASP A 143 -11.03 19.89 13.46
C ASP A 143 -10.91 18.44 13.93
N LEU A 144 -11.06 17.51 12.97
CA LEU A 144 -11.15 16.07 13.18
C LEU A 144 -9.82 15.47 13.65
N GLY A 145 -9.88 14.47 14.53
CA GLY A 145 -8.78 13.54 14.76
C GLY A 145 -8.62 12.54 13.59
N LEU A 146 -7.48 11.84 13.56
CA LEU A 146 -7.20 10.84 12.53
C LEU A 146 -8.31 9.80 12.40
N LYS A 147 -8.79 9.23 13.51
CA LYS A 147 -9.86 8.22 13.54
C LYS A 147 -11.13 8.73 12.86
N GLU A 148 -11.61 9.89 13.28
CA GLU A 148 -12.80 10.52 12.69
C GLU A 148 -12.60 10.83 11.21
N ALA A 149 -11.44 11.40 10.84
CA ALA A 149 -11.11 11.74 9.46
C ALA A 149 -11.05 10.49 8.56
N PHE A 150 -10.56 9.35 9.07
CA PHE A 150 -10.56 8.08 8.36
C PHE A 150 -11.98 7.55 8.17
N GLN A 151 -12.76 7.47 9.25
CA GLN A 151 -14.12 6.94 9.27
C GLN A 151 -15.08 7.78 8.41
N TYR A 152 -15.01 9.12 8.48
CA TYR A 152 -15.79 10.04 7.66
C TYR A 152 -15.22 10.24 6.25
N SER A 153 -14.13 9.55 5.92
CA SER A 153 -13.44 9.70 4.62
C SER A 153 -13.06 11.15 4.28
N CYS A 154 -12.69 11.95 5.28
CA CYS A 154 -12.45 13.38 5.15
C CYS A 154 -11.31 13.69 4.17
N VAL A 155 -11.65 14.35 3.05
CA VAL A 155 -10.69 14.61 1.97
C VAL A 155 -9.71 15.72 2.36
N TRP A 156 -10.18 16.81 3.00
CA TRP A 156 -9.31 17.92 3.35
C TRP A 156 -8.22 17.50 4.35
N TYR A 157 -8.55 16.65 5.33
CA TYR A 157 -7.59 16.11 6.30
C TYR A 157 -6.45 15.37 5.59
N TYR A 158 -6.82 14.45 4.70
CA TYR A 158 -5.84 13.63 3.98
C TYR A 158 -5.05 14.41 2.93
N LYS A 159 -5.62 15.46 2.33
CA LYS A 159 -4.84 16.38 1.49
C LYS A 159 -3.76 17.11 2.29
N LYS A 160 -4.10 17.62 3.48
CA LYS A 160 -3.13 18.26 4.37
C LYS A 160 -2.07 17.27 4.87
N LEU A 161 -2.46 16.05 5.22
CA LEU A 161 -1.53 14.99 5.60
C LEU A 161 -0.52 14.69 4.47
N VAL A 162 -1.02 14.46 3.27
CA VAL A 162 -0.20 14.18 2.08
C VAL A 162 0.73 15.34 1.77
N GLU A 163 0.21 16.57 1.76
CA GLU A 163 1.00 17.79 1.53
C GLU A 163 2.10 17.98 2.57
N SER A 164 1.77 17.80 3.86
CA SER A 164 2.73 17.94 4.97
C SER A 164 3.82 16.87 4.97
N THR A 165 3.53 15.67 4.49
CA THR A 165 4.51 14.59 4.34
C THR A 165 5.44 14.83 3.15
N GLY A 166 4.92 15.36 2.04
CA GLY A 166 5.69 15.71 0.85
C GLY A 166 5.70 14.64 -0.23
N GLN A 167 5.84 15.11 -1.48
CA GLN A 167 5.72 14.27 -2.68
C GLN A 167 6.80 13.20 -2.77
N ASP A 168 8.05 13.55 -2.48
CA ASP A 168 9.18 12.62 -2.60
C ASP A 168 9.05 11.43 -1.65
N VAL A 169 8.56 11.67 -0.42
CA VAL A 169 8.32 10.63 0.58
C VAL A 169 7.20 9.71 0.09
N PHE A 170 6.07 10.26 -0.36
CA PHE A 170 4.98 9.46 -0.91
C PHE A 170 5.40 8.66 -2.13
N GLN A 171 6.17 9.25 -3.06
CA GLN A 171 6.64 8.53 -4.25
C GLN A 171 7.52 7.34 -3.85
N LYS A 172 8.43 7.54 -2.89
CA LYS A 172 9.28 6.48 -2.38
C LYS A 172 8.45 5.35 -1.78
N GLU A 173 7.58 5.64 -0.81
CA GLU A 173 6.84 4.60 -0.07
C GLU A 173 5.77 3.89 -0.94
N VAL A 174 5.10 4.61 -1.83
CA VAL A 174 4.18 4.02 -2.83
C VAL A 174 4.92 3.06 -3.76
N SER A 175 6.17 3.41 -4.15
CA SER A 175 7.02 2.55 -4.98
C SER A 175 7.54 1.33 -4.21
N GLU A 176 7.96 1.50 -2.96
CA GLU A 176 8.42 0.41 -2.09
C GLU A 176 7.29 -0.60 -1.78
N LEU A 177 6.07 -0.12 -1.61
CA LEU A 177 4.88 -0.96 -1.48
C LEU A 177 4.45 -1.62 -2.81
N ASN A 178 5.02 -1.19 -3.94
CA ASN A 178 4.57 -1.60 -5.27
C ASN A 178 3.06 -1.36 -5.48
N TYR A 179 2.54 -0.20 -5.00
CA TYR A 179 1.12 0.10 -4.98
C TYR A 179 0.59 0.40 -6.38
N GLY A 180 0.00 -0.59 -7.01
CA GLY A 180 -0.61 -0.49 -8.33
C GLY A 180 0.34 0.03 -9.41
N ASN A 181 0.00 1.15 -10.08
CA ASN A 181 0.87 1.78 -11.08
C ASN A 181 1.91 2.74 -10.50
N CYS A 182 1.94 2.97 -9.20
CA CYS A 182 2.82 3.89 -8.48
C CYS A 182 2.83 5.34 -9.02
N ASP A 183 1.81 5.75 -9.79
CA ASP A 183 1.76 7.05 -10.45
C ASP A 183 1.10 8.11 -9.57
N ILE A 184 1.90 8.94 -8.92
CA ILE A 184 1.45 10.11 -8.15
C ILE A 184 1.68 11.44 -8.87
N SER A 185 1.86 11.43 -10.20
CA SER A 185 2.24 12.60 -11.00
C SER A 185 1.24 13.76 -10.90
N ASN A 186 -0.06 13.47 -10.72
CA ASN A 186 -1.08 14.50 -10.50
C ASN A 186 -1.16 14.93 -9.02
N TRP A 187 -0.09 14.91 -8.30
CA TRP A 187 0.10 15.19 -6.87
C TRP A 187 -1.20 15.61 -6.11
N LEU A 188 -1.43 16.91 -5.90
CA LEU A 188 -2.64 17.46 -5.26
C LEU A 188 -3.57 18.16 -6.27
N GLY A 189 -3.39 17.86 -7.56
CA GLY A 189 -4.02 18.49 -8.68
C GLY A 189 -3.17 19.59 -9.31
N ASN A 190 -3.46 19.94 -10.57
CA ASN A 190 -2.80 21.00 -11.28
C ASN A 190 -3.81 21.81 -12.14
N GLY A 191 -3.56 23.09 -12.29
CA GLY A 191 -4.39 23.96 -13.10
C GLY A 191 -5.86 23.96 -12.65
N THR A 192 -6.76 23.52 -13.53
CA THR A 192 -8.21 23.42 -13.27
C THR A 192 -8.61 22.09 -12.59
N ASP A 193 -7.76 21.08 -12.62
CA ASP A 193 -7.99 19.79 -11.94
C ASP A 193 -7.42 19.86 -10.51
N THR A 194 -8.31 19.96 -9.53
CA THR A 194 -7.96 20.01 -8.11
C THR A 194 -8.01 18.64 -7.43
N ARG A 195 -8.20 17.55 -8.19
CA ARG A 195 -8.21 16.20 -7.66
C ARG A 195 -6.79 15.78 -7.29
N ALA A 196 -6.61 15.23 -6.11
CA ALA A 196 -5.33 14.61 -5.74
C ALA A 196 -5.11 13.29 -6.50
N PHE A 197 -3.87 12.85 -6.61
CA PHE A 197 -3.46 11.69 -7.41
C PHE A 197 -4.27 10.40 -7.16
N TRP A 198 -4.88 10.25 -5.97
CA TRP A 198 -5.71 9.08 -5.61
C TRP A 198 -7.21 9.24 -5.86
N LEU A 199 -7.69 10.45 -6.23
CA LEU A 199 -9.11 10.78 -6.41
C LEU A 199 -9.46 10.82 -7.90
N ASP A 200 -9.89 9.70 -8.47
CA ASP A 200 -10.19 9.54 -9.90
C ASP A 200 -9.12 10.16 -10.81
N SER A 201 -7.85 9.93 -10.49
CA SER A 201 -6.70 10.60 -11.07
C SER A 201 -5.60 9.62 -11.48
N SER A 202 -4.32 10.00 -11.38
CA SER A 202 -3.18 9.24 -11.94
C SER A 202 -2.94 7.89 -11.26
N LEU A 203 -3.09 7.78 -9.94
CA LEU A 203 -2.86 6.53 -9.21
C LEU A 203 -3.97 5.52 -9.49
N LYS A 204 -3.58 4.29 -9.85
CA LYS A 204 -4.47 3.18 -10.16
C LYS A 204 -4.00 1.90 -9.47
N ILE A 205 -4.94 1.09 -9.03
CA ILE A 205 -4.70 -0.21 -8.41
C ILE A 205 -5.85 -1.15 -8.74
N SER A 206 -5.59 -2.44 -8.83
CA SER A 206 -6.62 -3.46 -9.04
C SER A 206 -7.12 -4.05 -7.70
N PRO A 207 -8.30 -4.68 -7.67
CA PRO A 207 -8.79 -5.39 -6.49
C PRO A 207 -7.81 -6.43 -5.94
N VAL A 208 -7.18 -7.23 -6.80
CA VAL A 208 -6.20 -8.22 -6.34
C VAL A 208 -4.97 -7.55 -5.71
N GLU A 209 -4.46 -6.48 -6.31
CA GLU A 209 -3.34 -5.73 -5.73
C GLU A 209 -3.71 -5.05 -4.40
N GLN A 210 -4.98 -4.65 -4.19
CA GLN A 210 -5.45 -4.15 -2.88
C GLN A 210 -5.30 -5.23 -1.80
N ILE A 211 -5.63 -6.50 -2.11
CA ILE A 211 -5.43 -7.62 -1.18
C ILE A 211 -3.94 -7.82 -0.89
N GLU A 212 -3.08 -7.83 -1.91
CA GLU A 212 -1.64 -8.02 -1.71
C GLU A 212 -1.03 -6.91 -0.82
N ILE A 213 -1.44 -5.66 -1.02
CA ILE A 213 -1.02 -4.55 -0.16
C ILE A 213 -1.52 -4.75 1.28
N MET A 214 -2.78 -5.12 1.48
CA MET A 214 -3.35 -5.37 2.80
C MET A 214 -2.61 -6.52 3.51
N ARG A 215 -2.36 -7.62 2.82
CA ARG A 215 -1.57 -8.75 3.33
C ARG A 215 -0.18 -8.29 3.74
N SER A 216 0.55 -7.62 2.86
CA SER A 216 1.90 -7.13 3.15
C SER A 216 1.94 -6.26 4.40
N ILE A 217 0.95 -5.40 4.62
CA ILE A 217 0.84 -4.53 5.79
C ILE A 217 0.56 -5.35 7.05
N PHE A 218 -0.50 -6.17 7.07
CA PHE A 218 -1.00 -6.81 8.28
C PHE A 218 -0.27 -8.11 8.63
N GLU A 219 0.41 -8.75 7.66
CA GLU A 219 1.32 -9.87 7.87
C GLU A 219 2.76 -9.41 8.26
N GLY A 220 3.01 -8.09 8.29
CA GLY A 220 4.28 -7.53 8.76
C GLY A 220 5.42 -7.55 7.72
N ASN A 221 5.09 -7.59 6.43
CA ASN A 221 6.03 -7.61 5.31
C ASN A 221 6.31 -6.22 4.74
N THR A 222 6.26 -5.18 5.58
CA THR A 222 6.50 -3.78 5.18
C THR A 222 7.46 -3.09 6.14
N ILE A 223 7.86 -1.85 5.82
CA ILE A 223 8.71 -1.02 6.68
C ILE A 223 8.00 -0.51 7.95
N TYR A 224 6.66 -0.60 7.99
CA TYR A 224 5.86 -0.03 9.06
C TYR A 224 5.94 -0.87 10.34
N SER A 225 6.11 -0.19 11.46
CA SER A 225 6.18 -0.84 12.78
C SER A 225 4.83 -1.44 13.19
N LYS A 226 4.85 -2.43 14.08
CA LYS A 226 3.64 -3.02 14.67
C LYS A 226 2.76 -1.97 15.36
N ALA A 227 3.35 -0.90 15.92
CA ALA A 227 2.59 0.18 16.56
C ALA A 227 1.82 1.01 15.54
N GLU A 228 2.45 1.38 14.42
CA GLU A 228 1.80 2.11 13.31
C GLU A 228 0.67 1.30 12.68
N VAL A 229 0.93 0.01 12.38
CA VAL A 229 -0.08 -0.91 11.87
C VAL A 229 -1.21 -1.11 12.89
N GLY A 230 -0.91 -1.15 14.18
CA GLY A 230 -1.90 -1.23 15.26
C GLY A 230 -2.85 -0.01 15.29
N ILE A 231 -2.31 1.20 15.13
CA ILE A 231 -3.14 2.42 15.02
C ILE A 231 -4.04 2.34 13.78
N LEU A 232 -3.48 1.98 12.63
CA LEU A 232 -4.27 1.78 11.40
C LEU A 232 -5.38 0.76 11.61
N LYS A 233 -5.07 -0.40 12.18
CA LYS A 233 -6.04 -1.46 12.45
C LYS A 233 -7.19 -0.98 13.32
N ASN A 234 -6.90 -0.24 14.40
CA ASN A 234 -7.91 0.31 15.29
C ASN A 234 -8.87 1.27 14.59
N ILE A 235 -8.38 2.14 13.71
CA ILE A 235 -9.23 3.09 12.99
C ILE A 235 -10.02 2.45 11.84
N MET A 236 -9.56 1.30 11.33
CA MET A 236 -10.25 0.49 10.31
C MET A 236 -11.37 -0.36 10.89
N LEU A 237 -11.39 -0.59 12.20
CA LEU A 237 -12.38 -1.44 12.84
C LEU A 237 -13.79 -0.89 12.57
N THR A 238 -14.63 -1.74 12.00
CA THR A 238 -16.06 -1.50 11.81
C THR A 238 -16.82 -2.22 12.92
N GLU A 239 -17.73 -1.53 13.58
CA GLU A 239 -18.61 -2.16 14.58
C GLU A 239 -19.42 -3.27 13.91
N THR A 240 -19.41 -4.46 14.50
CA THR A 240 -20.22 -5.61 14.07
C THR A 240 -20.91 -6.21 15.29
N ASP A 241 -22.10 -6.74 15.07
CA ASP A 241 -22.87 -7.43 16.14
C ASP A 241 -22.44 -8.91 16.29
N GLY A 242 -21.50 -9.39 15.46
CA GLY A 242 -21.02 -10.78 15.40
C GLY A 242 -19.72 -11.02 16.16
N PRO A 243 -19.28 -12.29 16.26
CA PRO A 243 -18.00 -12.67 16.85
C PRO A 243 -16.81 -12.26 16.00
N GLU A 244 -17.01 -12.04 14.69
CA GLU A 244 -15.97 -11.65 13.76
C GLU A 244 -15.69 -10.15 13.84
N LYS A 245 -14.42 -9.79 13.76
CA LYS A 245 -14.01 -8.39 13.66
C LYS A 245 -13.78 -8.03 12.20
N VAL A 246 -14.54 -7.07 11.71
CA VAL A 246 -14.42 -6.57 10.34
C VAL A 246 -13.64 -5.26 10.35
N TYR A 247 -12.61 -5.22 9.53
CA TYR A 247 -11.76 -4.05 9.31
C TYR A 247 -11.86 -3.64 7.86
N GLY A 248 -12.09 -2.37 7.57
CA GLY A 248 -12.23 -1.99 6.17
C GLY A 248 -12.29 -0.51 5.90
N LYS A 249 -12.17 -0.18 4.61
CA LYS A 249 -12.27 1.19 4.10
C LYS A 249 -13.09 1.24 2.84
N THR A 250 -14.07 2.14 2.81
CA THR A 250 -14.83 2.46 1.61
C THR A 250 -14.10 3.46 0.73
N GLY A 251 -14.33 3.38 -0.58
CA GLY A 251 -13.96 4.38 -1.55
C GLY A 251 -15.16 4.75 -2.43
N THR A 252 -15.31 6.02 -2.80
CA THR A 252 -16.33 6.48 -3.76
C THR A 252 -15.69 7.46 -4.72
N GLY A 253 -15.78 7.18 -6.00
CA GLY A 253 -15.37 8.05 -7.09
C GLY A 253 -16.51 8.88 -7.63
N THR A 254 -16.27 9.60 -8.71
CA THR A 254 -17.24 10.55 -9.29
C THR A 254 -18.37 9.86 -10.04
N ILE A 255 -18.08 8.79 -10.80
CA ILE A 255 -19.10 8.06 -11.58
C ILE A 255 -18.74 6.58 -11.58
N GLY A 256 -19.64 5.74 -11.10
CA GLY A 256 -19.57 4.29 -11.24
C GLY A 256 -18.35 3.61 -10.61
N ASN A 257 -17.56 4.31 -9.80
CA ASN A 257 -16.37 3.78 -9.17
C ASN A 257 -16.55 3.75 -7.65
N ALA A 258 -16.77 2.59 -7.08
CA ALA A 258 -16.91 2.44 -5.64
C ALA A 258 -16.20 1.19 -5.12
N TRP A 259 -15.69 1.28 -3.91
CA TRP A 259 -14.84 0.29 -3.27
C TRP A 259 -15.28 -0.05 -1.86
N TYR A 260 -15.05 -1.28 -1.47
CA TYR A 260 -14.82 -1.65 -0.08
C TYR A 260 -13.70 -2.68 -0.02
N VAL A 261 -12.65 -2.35 0.72
CA VAL A 261 -11.48 -3.23 0.90
C VAL A 261 -11.20 -3.41 2.39
N GLY A 262 -10.78 -4.61 2.77
CA GLY A 262 -10.55 -4.91 4.17
C GLY A 262 -10.23 -6.37 4.44
N PHE A 263 -10.44 -6.75 5.68
CA PHE A 263 -10.32 -8.14 6.12
C PHE A 263 -11.26 -8.42 7.30
N VAL A 264 -11.55 -9.70 7.47
CA VAL A 264 -12.25 -10.23 8.64
C VAL A 264 -11.30 -11.11 9.42
N GLU A 265 -11.29 -10.95 10.74
CA GLU A 265 -10.56 -11.83 11.65
C GLU A 265 -11.53 -12.60 12.54
N ASN A 266 -11.30 -13.88 12.68
CA ASN A 266 -11.78 -14.71 13.77
C ASN A 266 -10.58 -15.30 14.54
N GLU A 267 -10.81 -16.25 15.46
CA GLU A 267 -9.75 -16.81 16.32
C GLU A 267 -8.62 -17.47 15.53
N ASP A 268 -8.92 -18.08 14.38
CA ASP A 268 -8.01 -18.98 13.67
C ASP A 268 -7.65 -18.49 12.25
N ASN A 269 -8.37 -17.51 11.69
CA ASN A 269 -8.22 -17.14 10.29
C ASN A 269 -8.33 -15.62 10.05
N THR A 270 -7.68 -15.18 8.99
CA THR A 270 -7.85 -13.85 8.40
C THR A 270 -8.28 -14.00 6.95
N ILE A 271 -9.41 -13.38 6.61
CA ILE A 271 -9.97 -13.40 5.26
C ILE A 271 -9.90 -11.97 4.70
N TYR A 272 -9.01 -11.75 3.74
CA TYR A 272 -8.90 -10.47 3.03
C TYR A 272 -9.90 -10.40 1.91
N PHE A 273 -10.45 -9.20 1.65
CA PHE A 273 -11.38 -8.98 0.56
C PHE A 273 -11.20 -7.62 -0.10
N ALA A 274 -11.50 -7.57 -1.39
CA ALA A 274 -11.63 -6.34 -2.15
C ALA A 274 -12.82 -6.42 -3.09
N ILE A 275 -13.76 -5.48 -2.96
CA ILE A 275 -14.90 -5.32 -3.85
C ILE A 275 -14.78 -4.00 -4.60
N HIS A 276 -15.01 -4.05 -5.88
CA HIS A 276 -15.10 -2.90 -6.76
C HIS A 276 -16.39 -2.93 -7.57
N LEU A 277 -17.16 -1.83 -7.50
CA LEU A 277 -18.32 -1.58 -8.35
C LEU A 277 -17.92 -0.62 -9.47
N ASN A 278 -18.24 -0.96 -10.72
CA ASN A 278 -17.86 -0.22 -11.93
C ASN A 278 -19.07 0.05 -12.84
N ASP A 279 -20.16 0.53 -12.29
CA ASP A 279 -21.42 0.74 -13.01
C ASP A 279 -21.77 2.23 -13.14
N ASN A 280 -21.53 2.77 -14.33
CA ASN A 280 -21.79 4.17 -14.66
C ASN A 280 -23.29 4.52 -14.83
N GLU A 281 -24.14 3.52 -14.98
CA GLU A 281 -25.58 3.70 -15.20
C GLU A 281 -26.37 3.65 -13.89
N SER A 282 -25.82 2.95 -12.88
CA SER A 282 -26.46 2.81 -11.59
C SER A 282 -26.19 3.99 -10.67
N LYS A 283 -27.25 4.66 -10.21
CA LYS A 283 -27.14 5.73 -9.18
C LYS A 283 -26.83 5.20 -7.78
N GLN A 284 -26.82 3.87 -7.60
CA GLN A 284 -26.58 3.24 -6.30
C GLN A 284 -25.10 2.98 -6.02
N VAL A 285 -24.23 3.18 -7.01
CA VAL A 285 -22.80 2.92 -6.86
C VAL A 285 -22.14 3.95 -5.94
N ASN A 286 -21.84 3.49 -4.75
CA ASN A 286 -21.11 4.24 -3.72
C ASN A 286 -20.45 3.26 -2.74
N GLY A 287 -19.57 3.78 -1.87
CA GLY A 287 -18.85 2.94 -0.91
C GLY A 287 -19.74 2.23 0.10
N ALA A 288 -20.91 2.77 0.45
CA ALA A 288 -21.85 2.11 1.35
C ALA A 288 -22.45 0.85 0.69
N LYS A 289 -22.81 0.95 -0.60
CA LYS A 289 -23.32 -0.20 -1.37
C LYS A 289 -22.24 -1.26 -1.60
N ALA A 290 -21.00 -0.83 -1.89
CA ALA A 290 -19.87 -1.76 -1.96
C ALA A 290 -19.66 -2.50 -0.63
N LYS A 291 -19.76 -1.80 0.52
CA LYS A 291 -19.68 -2.41 1.85
C LYS A 291 -20.81 -3.40 2.09
N GLU A 292 -22.05 -3.05 1.75
CA GLU A 292 -23.22 -3.93 1.91
C GLU A 292 -23.01 -5.25 1.15
N ILE A 293 -22.65 -5.18 -0.13
CA ILE A 293 -22.40 -6.37 -0.96
C ILE A 293 -21.23 -7.20 -0.40
N ALA A 294 -20.14 -6.53 -0.02
CA ALA A 294 -18.97 -7.18 0.57
C ALA A 294 -19.35 -8.01 1.81
N LEU A 295 -20.05 -7.42 2.76
CA LEU A 295 -20.42 -8.09 3.98
C LEU A 295 -21.35 -9.28 3.74
N ASN A 296 -22.32 -9.15 2.82
CA ASN A 296 -23.19 -10.27 2.45
C ASN A 296 -22.37 -11.45 1.87
N ILE A 297 -21.39 -11.17 0.99
CA ILE A 297 -20.54 -12.21 0.41
C ILE A 297 -19.64 -12.86 1.46
N ILE A 298 -19.01 -12.05 2.32
CA ILE A 298 -18.08 -12.56 3.33
C ILE A 298 -18.79 -13.40 4.39
N TYR A 299 -19.97 -12.98 4.86
CA TYR A 299 -20.72 -13.78 5.81
C TYR A 299 -21.25 -15.08 5.18
N ASP A 300 -21.75 -15.05 3.95
CA ASP A 300 -22.12 -16.28 3.21
C ASP A 300 -20.91 -17.22 3.03
N TYR A 301 -19.72 -16.67 2.84
CA TYR A 301 -18.48 -17.45 2.71
C TYR A 301 -18.06 -18.10 4.04
N ILE A 302 -18.14 -17.37 5.16
CA ILE A 302 -17.72 -17.86 6.49
C ILE A 302 -18.72 -18.92 7.03
N GLU A 303 -20.00 -18.82 6.68
CA GLU A 303 -21.03 -19.74 7.15
C GLU A 303 -20.99 -21.12 6.44
N LYS A 304 -20.25 -21.26 5.34
CA LYS A 304 -20.13 -22.51 4.54
C LYS A 304 -18.97 -23.37 4.98
#